data_844678cd2acb29973ef8215639d6c1c0
#
_entry.id   844678cd2acb29973ef8215639d6c1c0
#
_cell.length_a   1.000
_cell.length_b   1.000
_cell.length_c   1.000
_cell.angle_alpha   90.00
_cell.angle_beta   90.00
_cell.angle_gamma   90.00
#
_symmetry.space_group_name_H-M   'P 1'
#
loop_
_entity.id
_entity.type
_entity.pdbx_description
1 polymer ?
#
loop_
_entity_poly.entity_id
_entity_poly.type
_entity_poly.pdbx_seq_one_letter_code
_entity_poly.pdbx_strand_id
1 'polypeptide(L)'
;MRVLLVEDDEPIAQSLRRGMTRYGFEVEWVSTGGAALAYEGAYDVVLLDLGLPDTDGLDVCKALRQRGDVPIIVISARSDETDRVVGLELGADDYVSKPFGVREVIARVRAVMRRAQPRAAGATTEVGPDRYGPRLTIDRKAARVRLDDEEVSLAPKEYDLLAFLTQEPGALMSREQIMEAVWDANWFGPTKTLDVHVAALRRKLAGAITIEAVRGVGFRLIVNESAADSRDQGAGSEGAGSAS
;
A
#
# COMPACT_ATOMS: atom_id res chain seq x y z
N MET A 1 19.29 -3.63 9.96
CA MET A 1 18.18 -3.59 9.00
C MET A 1 18.70 -4.02 7.66
N ARG A 2 18.11 -5.06 7.10
CA ARG A 2 18.54 -5.71 5.87
C ARG A 2 17.68 -5.25 4.69
N VAL A 3 18.34 -4.85 3.63
CA VAL A 3 17.71 -4.36 2.40
C VAL A 3 18.05 -5.32 1.27
N LEU A 4 17.05 -5.82 0.56
CA LEU A 4 17.24 -6.49 -0.71
C LEU A 4 17.16 -5.42 -1.81
N LEU A 5 18.27 -5.14 -2.46
CA LEU A 5 18.36 -4.22 -3.59
C LEU A 5 18.33 -5.01 -4.89
N VAL A 6 17.33 -4.75 -5.73
CA VAL A 6 17.14 -5.34 -7.06
C VAL A 6 17.36 -4.24 -8.08
N GLU A 7 18.55 -4.21 -8.72
CA GLU A 7 18.97 -3.13 -9.63
C GLU A 7 19.99 -3.71 -10.62
N ASP A 8 19.75 -3.57 -11.90
CA ASP A 8 20.65 -4.08 -12.95
C ASP A 8 21.81 -3.12 -13.27
N ASP A 9 21.64 -1.82 -13.03
CA ASP A 9 22.68 -0.82 -13.18
C ASP A 9 23.68 -0.89 -12.00
N GLU A 10 24.85 -1.49 -12.25
CA GLU A 10 25.89 -1.65 -11.23
C GLU A 10 26.37 -0.33 -10.59
N PRO A 11 26.64 0.76 -11.34
CA PRO A 11 26.92 2.08 -10.79
C PRO A 11 25.88 2.57 -9.79
N ILE A 12 24.60 2.45 -10.10
CA ILE A 12 23.50 2.84 -9.21
C ILE A 12 23.49 1.93 -7.98
N ALA A 13 23.55 0.63 -8.18
CA ALA A 13 23.55 -0.37 -7.09
C ALA A 13 24.71 -0.13 -6.11
N GLN A 14 25.92 0.09 -6.61
CA GLN A 14 27.08 0.38 -5.77
C GLN A 14 26.96 1.70 -5.02
N SER A 15 26.40 2.73 -5.66
CA SER A 15 26.15 4.02 -5.00
C SER A 15 25.15 3.89 -3.83
N LEU A 16 24.05 3.19 -4.06
CA LEU A 16 23.05 2.89 -3.04
C LEU A 16 23.65 2.05 -1.90
N ARG A 17 24.32 0.94 -2.21
CA ARG A 17 24.98 0.09 -1.21
C ARG A 17 25.92 0.90 -0.33
N ARG A 18 26.87 1.63 -0.91
CA ARG A 18 27.82 2.46 -0.15
C ARG A 18 27.14 3.51 0.69
N GLY A 19 26.14 4.18 0.13
CA GLY A 19 25.38 5.19 0.84
C GLY A 19 24.60 4.60 2.01
N MET A 20 23.83 3.55 1.78
CA MET A 20 22.99 2.93 2.80
C MET A 20 23.81 2.27 3.90
N THR A 21 24.95 1.62 3.57
CA THR A 21 25.84 1.02 4.58
C THR A 21 26.40 2.07 5.55
N ARG A 22 26.70 3.30 5.09
CA ARG A 22 27.11 4.42 5.97
C ARG A 22 26.03 4.81 6.99
N TYR A 23 24.77 4.51 6.70
CA TYR A 23 23.64 4.77 7.59
C TYR A 23 23.17 3.55 8.38
N GLY A 24 23.98 2.46 8.38
CA GLY A 24 23.74 1.27 9.20
C GLY A 24 22.81 0.23 8.60
N PHE A 25 22.62 0.27 7.28
CA PHE A 25 21.89 -0.79 6.57
C PHE A 25 22.84 -1.88 6.08
N GLU A 26 22.37 -3.11 6.13
CA GLU A 26 22.98 -4.27 5.46
C GLU A 26 22.28 -4.41 4.09
N VAL A 27 23.01 -4.33 3.00
CA VAL A 27 22.42 -4.33 1.65
C VAL A 27 22.89 -5.55 0.88
N GLU A 28 21.98 -6.44 0.59
CA GLU A 28 22.15 -7.53 -0.37
C GLU A 28 21.68 -7.06 -1.72
N TRP A 29 22.52 -7.30 -2.74
CA TRP A 29 22.26 -6.83 -4.09
C TRP A 29 22.13 -8.00 -5.06
N VAL A 30 21.08 -7.95 -5.87
CA VAL A 30 20.84 -8.83 -7.00
C VAL A 30 20.55 -7.98 -8.25
N SER A 31 20.99 -8.43 -9.42
CA SER A 31 20.90 -7.67 -10.66
C SER A 31 19.73 -8.09 -11.57
N THR A 32 18.92 -9.07 -11.17
CA THR A 32 17.84 -9.60 -11.98
C THR A 32 16.60 -9.92 -11.15
N GLY A 33 15.43 -9.90 -11.77
CA GLY A 33 14.18 -10.26 -11.14
C GLY A 33 14.13 -11.73 -10.73
N GLY A 34 14.66 -12.62 -11.57
CA GLY A 34 14.77 -14.04 -11.26
C GLY A 34 15.62 -14.30 -10.01
N ALA A 35 16.75 -13.59 -9.84
CA ALA A 35 17.58 -13.69 -8.65
C ALA A 35 16.86 -13.14 -7.41
N ALA A 36 16.10 -12.05 -7.54
CA ALA A 36 15.28 -11.53 -6.45
C ALA A 36 14.22 -12.51 -6.00
N LEU A 37 13.55 -13.16 -6.95
CA LEU A 37 12.54 -14.17 -6.66
C LEU A 37 13.15 -15.48 -6.12
N ALA A 38 14.38 -15.82 -6.44
CA ALA A 38 15.09 -16.98 -5.91
C ALA A 38 15.81 -16.69 -4.57
N TYR A 39 15.82 -15.44 -4.10
CA TYR A 39 16.53 -15.08 -2.88
C TYR A 39 15.82 -15.61 -1.65
N GLU A 40 16.51 -16.48 -0.91
CA GLU A 40 15.99 -17.12 0.31
C GLU A 40 16.49 -16.45 1.62
N GLY A 41 17.40 -15.47 1.50
CA GLY A 41 17.90 -14.72 2.66
C GLY A 41 16.81 -13.83 3.27
N ALA A 42 16.95 -13.54 4.55
CA ALA A 42 16.01 -12.65 5.21
C ALA A 42 16.31 -11.18 4.87
N TYR A 43 15.26 -10.42 4.61
CA TYR A 43 15.31 -8.97 4.38
C TYR A 43 14.10 -8.29 5.02
N ASP A 44 14.29 -7.03 5.39
CA ASP A 44 13.28 -6.23 6.08
C ASP A 44 12.54 -5.30 5.10
N VAL A 45 13.16 -4.96 3.95
CA VAL A 45 12.60 -4.11 2.90
C VAL A 45 13.24 -4.45 1.56
N VAL A 46 12.47 -4.27 0.48
CA VAL A 46 12.94 -4.42 -0.90
C VAL A 46 13.03 -3.05 -1.56
N LEU A 47 14.15 -2.76 -2.23
CA LEU A 47 14.28 -1.68 -3.20
C LEU A 47 14.30 -2.32 -4.58
N LEU A 48 13.33 -2.00 -5.43
CA LEU A 48 13.10 -2.71 -6.69
C LEU A 48 13.13 -1.75 -7.87
N ASP A 49 14.07 -1.94 -8.79
CA ASP A 49 13.96 -1.33 -10.12
C ASP A 49 12.94 -2.08 -10.98
N LEU A 50 12.24 -1.33 -11.83
CA LEU A 50 11.31 -1.89 -12.81
C LEU A 50 11.98 -2.23 -14.14
N GLY A 51 13.15 -1.66 -14.42
CA GLY A 51 13.87 -1.81 -15.67
C GLY A 51 14.78 -3.04 -15.74
N LEU A 52 14.37 -4.17 -15.15
CA LEU A 52 15.21 -5.37 -15.08
C LEU A 52 15.37 -6.06 -16.43
N PRO A 53 16.54 -6.70 -16.70
CA PRO A 53 16.86 -7.26 -18.01
C PRO A 53 16.14 -8.58 -18.34
N ASP A 54 15.67 -9.30 -17.35
CA ASP A 54 15.13 -10.66 -17.48
C ASP A 54 13.62 -10.75 -17.34
N THR A 55 12.98 -9.82 -16.63
CA THR A 55 11.52 -9.81 -16.40
C THR A 55 11.03 -8.41 -16.08
N ASP A 56 9.74 -8.13 -16.27
CA ASP A 56 9.15 -6.86 -15.86
C ASP A 56 9.18 -6.74 -14.33
N GLY A 57 9.76 -5.64 -13.83
CA GLY A 57 9.82 -5.38 -12.40
C GLY A 57 8.45 -5.29 -11.71
N LEU A 58 7.39 -4.96 -12.46
CA LEU A 58 6.02 -5.00 -11.95
C LEU A 58 5.56 -6.43 -11.62
N ASP A 59 5.95 -7.40 -12.45
CA ASP A 59 5.66 -8.81 -12.16
C ASP A 59 6.46 -9.31 -10.96
N VAL A 60 7.71 -8.85 -10.80
CA VAL A 60 8.52 -9.13 -9.60
C VAL A 60 7.87 -8.53 -8.36
N CYS A 61 7.41 -7.29 -8.42
CA CYS A 61 6.71 -6.62 -7.31
C CYS A 61 5.48 -7.43 -6.87
N LYS A 62 4.65 -7.82 -7.83
CA LYS A 62 3.46 -8.64 -7.59
C LYS A 62 3.80 -9.99 -6.96
N ALA A 63 4.83 -10.67 -7.49
CA ALA A 63 5.25 -11.98 -6.99
C ALA A 63 5.84 -11.89 -5.57
N LEU A 64 6.63 -10.85 -5.25
CA LEU A 64 7.14 -10.60 -3.91
C LEU A 64 6.00 -10.31 -2.93
N ARG A 65 5.01 -9.50 -3.33
CA ARG A 65 3.84 -9.21 -2.50
C ARG A 65 2.99 -10.45 -2.20
N GLN A 66 2.90 -11.40 -3.12
CA GLN A 66 2.22 -12.68 -2.89
C GLN A 66 2.93 -13.57 -1.85
N ARG A 67 4.24 -13.36 -1.63
CA ARG A 67 5.03 -14.12 -0.65
C ARG A 67 4.95 -13.57 0.77
N GLY A 68 4.57 -12.31 0.94
CA GLY A 68 4.46 -11.70 2.27
C GLY A 68 4.32 -10.18 2.22
N ASP A 69 4.26 -9.62 3.43
CA ASP A 69 3.98 -8.21 3.66
C ASP A 69 5.25 -7.35 3.83
N VAL A 70 6.41 -7.86 3.38
CA VAL A 70 7.65 -7.08 3.43
C VAL A 70 7.49 -5.82 2.58
N PRO A 71 7.83 -4.64 3.10
CA PRO A 71 7.73 -3.40 2.38
C PRO A 71 8.54 -3.38 1.08
N ILE A 72 7.93 -2.88 0.00
CA ILE A 72 8.53 -2.76 -1.33
C ILE A 72 8.53 -1.30 -1.74
N ILE A 73 9.72 -0.76 -2.00
CA ILE A 73 9.89 0.58 -2.56
C ILE A 73 10.38 0.42 -3.99
N VAL A 74 9.59 0.88 -4.95
CA VAL A 74 9.98 0.88 -6.36
C VAL A 74 10.90 2.07 -6.62
N ILE A 75 11.99 1.82 -7.36
CA ILE A 75 12.94 2.86 -7.84
C ILE A 75 13.00 2.74 -9.36
N SER A 76 12.51 3.72 -10.12
CA SER A 76 12.47 3.57 -11.56
C SER A 76 12.66 4.88 -12.34
N ALA A 77 13.21 4.77 -13.54
CA ALA A 77 13.24 5.85 -14.53
C ALA A 77 11.87 6.07 -15.20
N ARG A 78 10.95 5.11 -15.07
CA ARG A 78 9.56 5.26 -15.54
C ARG A 78 8.89 6.31 -14.67
N SER A 79 8.86 7.54 -15.15
CA SER A 79 8.31 8.69 -14.41
C SER A 79 6.85 8.94 -14.74
N ASP A 80 6.28 8.19 -15.68
CA ASP A 80 4.89 8.34 -16.08
C ASP A 80 3.95 8.07 -14.92
N GLU A 81 2.92 8.88 -14.83
CA GLU A 81 1.90 8.76 -13.80
C GLU A 81 1.27 7.36 -13.82
N THR A 82 1.07 6.81 -15.02
CA THR A 82 0.47 5.49 -15.24
C THR A 82 1.35 4.37 -14.63
N ASP A 83 2.65 4.35 -14.91
CA ASP A 83 3.57 3.33 -14.39
C ASP A 83 3.66 3.38 -12.86
N ARG A 84 3.62 4.58 -12.29
CA ARG A 84 3.63 4.79 -10.84
C ARG A 84 2.35 4.29 -10.18
N VAL A 85 1.21 4.57 -10.78
CA VAL A 85 -0.10 4.08 -10.34
C VAL A 85 -0.12 2.56 -10.38
N VAL A 86 0.31 1.95 -11.48
CA VAL A 86 0.36 0.49 -11.64
C VAL A 86 1.29 -0.15 -10.61
N GLY A 87 2.50 0.40 -10.37
CA GLY A 87 3.43 -0.13 -9.37
C GLY A 87 2.84 -0.16 -7.96
N LEU A 88 2.15 0.91 -7.57
CA LEU A 88 1.48 1.00 -6.27
C LEU A 88 0.24 0.09 -6.19
N GLU A 89 -0.54 -0.03 -7.27
CA GLU A 89 -1.69 -0.96 -7.34
C GLU A 89 -1.28 -2.43 -7.24
N LEU A 90 -0.10 -2.77 -7.72
CA LEU A 90 0.47 -4.12 -7.63
C LEU A 90 1.11 -4.43 -6.27
N GLY A 91 1.12 -3.45 -5.35
CA GLY A 91 1.47 -3.66 -3.96
C GLY A 91 2.78 -3.03 -3.51
N ALA A 92 3.37 -2.11 -4.28
CA ALA A 92 4.47 -1.28 -3.77
C ALA A 92 3.97 -0.32 -2.68
N ASP A 93 4.78 -0.11 -1.65
CA ASP A 93 4.46 0.79 -0.53
C ASP A 93 4.86 2.24 -0.82
N ASP A 94 5.87 2.42 -1.67
CA ASP A 94 6.36 3.72 -2.12
C ASP A 94 7.01 3.63 -3.49
N TYR A 95 7.21 4.80 -4.11
CA TYR A 95 7.80 4.93 -5.44
C TYR A 95 8.80 6.10 -5.49
N VAL A 96 10.00 5.84 -5.99
CA VAL A 96 11.08 6.82 -6.18
C VAL A 96 11.43 6.92 -7.65
N SER A 97 11.32 8.11 -8.22
CA SER A 97 11.72 8.34 -9.62
C SER A 97 13.22 8.60 -9.74
N LYS A 98 13.85 7.97 -10.72
CA LYS A 98 15.23 8.32 -11.13
C LYS A 98 15.19 9.65 -11.93
N PRO A 99 16.14 10.59 -11.72
CA PRO A 99 17.27 10.53 -10.78
C PRO A 99 16.85 10.85 -9.33
N PHE A 100 17.48 10.19 -8.37
CA PHE A 100 17.21 10.34 -6.93
C PHE A 100 18.49 10.58 -6.13
N GLY A 101 18.33 11.13 -4.94
CA GLY A 101 19.41 11.22 -3.97
C GLY A 101 19.41 10.02 -3.01
N VAL A 102 20.58 9.47 -2.66
CA VAL A 102 20.67 8.36 -1.69
C VAL A 102 20.00 8.70 -0.36
N ARG A 103 20.08 9.97 0.09
CA ARG A 103 19.40 10.43 1.31
C ARG A 103 17.89 10.36 1.22
N GLU A 104 17.34 10.62 0.05
CA GLU A 104 15.90 10.49 -0.21
C GLU A 104 15.46 9.03 -0.05
N VAL A 105 16.15 8.10 -0.70
CA VAL A 105 15.85 6.66 -0.59
C VAL A 105 15.93 6.21 0.86
N ILE A 106 16.96 6.61 1.61
CA ILE A 106 17.10 6.28 3.03
C ILE A 106 15.93 6.83 3.86
N ALA A 107 15.52 8.08 3.61
CA ALA A 107 14.40 8.68 4.32
C ALA A 107 13.10 7.89 4.07
N ARG A 108 12.85 7.48 2.83
CA ARG A 108 11.68 6.67 2.45
C ARG A 108 11.73 5.28 3.05
N VAL A 109 12.88 4.59 2.99
CA VAL A 109 13.07 3.29 3.67
C VAL A 109 12.73 3.41 5.16
N ARG A 110 13.27 4.42 5.85
CA ARG A 110 12.97 4.63 7.27
C ARG A 110 11.49 4.93 7.52
N ALA A 111 10.86 5.71 6.66
CA ALA A 111 9.44 6.04 6.77
C ALA A 111 8.56 4.79 6.62
N VAL A 112 8.83 3.96 5.63
CA VAL A 112 8.10 2.71 5.40
C VAL A 112 8.34 1.72 6.55
N MET A 113 9.59 1.55 6.99
CA MET A 113 9.97 0.60 8.05
C MET A 113 9.47 0.98 9.44
N ARG A 114 9.42 2.27 9.81
CA ARG A 114 8.90 2.73 11.10
C ARG A 114 7.46 2.25 11.32
N ARG A 115 6.74 1.96 10.27
CA ARG A 115 5.34 1.56 10.25
C ARG A 115 5.14 0.06 10.16
N ALA A 116 6.10 -0.66 9.55
CA ALA A 116 6.12 -2.12 9.56
C ALA A 116 6.44 -2.70 10.95
N GLN A 117 6.97 -1.89 11.87
CA GLN A 117 7.10 -2.30 13.26
C GLN A 117 5.74 -2.16 13.95
N PRO A 118 5.27 -3.20 14.69
CA PRO A 118 4.08 -3.06 15.51
C PRO A 118 4.28 -1.84 16.40
N ARG A 119 3.45 -0.81 16.26
CA ARG A 119 3.43 0.29 17.22
C ARG A 119 3.23 -0.36 18.57
N ALA A 120 4.21 -0.21 19.47
CA ALA A 120 4.01 -0.47 20.88
C ALA A 120 2.78 0.34 21.28
N ALA A 121 1.65 -0.36 21.43
CA ALA A 121 0.40 0.25 21.82
C ALA A 121 0.64 0.93 23.15
N GLY A 122 0.61 2.24 23.15
CA GLY A 122 0.41 3.01 24.36
C GLY A 122 -0.82 2.45 25.05
N ALA A 123 -0.64 2.09 26.30
CA ALA A 123 -1.58 1.41 27.17
C ALA A 123 -3.04 1.81 26.91
N THR A 124 -3.86 0.85 26.49
CA THR A 124 -5.28 0.83 26.81
C THR A 124 -5.82 -0.59 26.71
N THR A 125 -6.43 -1.05 27.81
CA THR A 125 -7.49 -2.04 28.01
C THR A 125 -7.61 -3.17 26.97
N GLU A 126 -7.82 -4.38 27.47
CA GLU A 126 -8.22 -5.57 26.72
C GLU A 126 -9.52 -5.31 25.93
N VAL A 127 -9.37 -4.73 24.76
CA VAL A 127 -10.44 -4.60 23.78
C VAL A 127 -10.14 -5.61 22.69
N GLY A 128 -11.09 -6.49 22.41
CA GLY A 128 -11.05 -7.40 21.27
C GLY A 128 -10.96 -6.63 19.94
N PRO A 129 -10.95 -7.33 18.82
CA PRO A 129 -10.88 -6.66 17.51
C PRO A 129 -12.02 -5.67 17.34
N ASP A 130 -11.72 -4.51 16.75
CA ASP A 130 -12.69 -3.46 16.46
C ASP A 130 -13.64 -3.92 15.35
N ARG A 131 -14.94 -3.79 15.57
CA ARG A 131 -15.95 -4.08 14.56
C ARG A 131 -16.50 -2.80 13.94
N TYR A 132 -16.55 -2.79 12.60
CA TYR A 132 -17.09 -1.70 11.79
C TYR A 132 -18.24 -2.22 10.93
N GLY A 133 -19.47 -1.97 11.39
CA GLY A 133 -20.66 -2.56 10.79
C GLY A 133 -20.72 -4.09 10.94
N PRO A 134 -21.56 -4.76 10.15
CA PRO A 134 -21.77 -6.21 10.27
C PRO A 134 -20.62 -7.04 9.66
N ARG A 135 -19.82 -6.47 8.77
CA ARG A 135 -18.93 -7.21 7.88
C ARG A 135 -17.44 -7.01 8.14
N LEU A 136 -17.01 -5.85 8.63
CA LEU A 136 -15.60 -5.51 8.75
C LEU A 136 -15.13 -5.64 10.20
N THR A 137 -14.05 -6.38 10.39
CA THR A 137 -13.36 -6.52 11.67
C THR A 137 -11.89 -6.19 11.52
N ILE A 138 -11.34 -5.36 12.40
CA ILE A 138 -9.94 -4.95 12.40
C ILE A 138 -9.30 -5.33 13.73
N ASP A 139 -8.36 -6.24 13.70
CA ASP A 139 -7.48 -6.52 14.83
C ASP A 139 -6.23 -5.65 14.73
N ARG A 140 -6.24 -4.54 15.48
CA ARG A 140 -5.12 -3.58 15.46
C ARG A 140 -3.84 -4.12 16.10
N LYS A 141 -3.96 -5.11 17.00
CA LYS A 141 -2.80 -5.73 17.65
C LYS A 141 -2.08 -6.69 16.71
N ALA A 142 -2.86 -7.46 15.96
CA ALA A 142 -2.33 -8.42 14.99
C ALA A 142 -2.15 -7.82 13.60
N ALA A 143 -2.53 -6.54 13.37
CA ALA A 143 -2.58 -5.88 12.07
C ALA A 143 -3.38 -6.70 11.01
N ARG A 144 -4.49 -7.33 11.43
CA ARG A 144 -5.32 -8.17 10.58
C ARG A 144 -6.66 -7.53 10.30
N VAL A 145 -7.13 -7.72 9.09
CA VAL A 145 -8.44 -7.24 8.63
C VAL A 145 -9.25 -8.43 8.14
N ARG A 146 -10.51 -8.50 8.55
CA ARG A 146 -11.45 -9.53 8.09
C ARG A 146 -12.69 -8.88 7.51
N LEU A 147 -13.14 -9.45 6.41
CA LEU A 147 -14.41 -9.13 5.76
C LEU A 147 -15.26 -10.40 5.73
N ASP A 148 -16.46 -10.36 6.36
CA ASP A 148 -17.33 -11.52 6.50
C ASP A 148 -16.59 -12.74 7.12
N ASP A 149 -15.74 -12.49 8.13
CA ASP A 149 -14.88 -13.45 8.83
C ASP A 149 -13.73 -14.06 7.97
N GLU A 150 -13.62 -13.70 6.69
CA GLU A 150 -12.48 -14.06 5.85
C GLU A 150 -11.35 -13.02 5.96
N GLU A 151 -10.10 -13.47 6.07
CA GLU A 151 -8.94 -12.59 6.16
C GLU A 151 -8.69 -11.90 4.81
N VAL A 152 -8.63 -10.56 4.83
CA VAL A 152 -8.30 -9.74 3.66
C VAL A 152 -6.85 -9.30 3.74
N SER A 153 -6.04 -9.74 2.77
CA SER A 153 -4.64 -9.28 2.67
C SER A 153 -4.59 -7.84 2.19
N LEU A 154 -4.06 -6.97 3.06
CA LEU A 154 -3.79 -5.57 2.76
C LEU A 154 -2.29 -5.34 2.72
N ALA A 155 -1.81 -4.56 1.74
CA ALA A 155 -0.45 -4.05 1.78
C ALA A 155 -0.25 -3.14 3.01
N PRO A 156 0.97 -3.01 3.55
CA PRO A 156 1.22 -2.21 4.76
C PRO A 156 0.60 -0.82 4.72
N LYS A 157 0.69 -0.11 3.58
CA LYS A 157 0.10 1.22 3.41
C LYS A 157 -1.41 1.23 3.30
N GLU A 158 -2.00 0.19 2.75
CA GLU A 158 -3.46 0.02 2.73
C GLU A 158 -3.99 -0.17 4.15
N TYR A 159 -3.28 -1.00 4.95
CA TYR A 159 -3.64 -1.19 6.35
C TYR A 159 -3.51 0.11 7.15
N ASP A 160 -2.38 0.83 7.04
CA ASP A 160 -2.15 2.10 7.73
C ASP A 160 -3.25 3.12 7.40
N LEU A 161 -3.61 3.22 6.12
CA LEU A 161 -4.67 4.12 5.64
C LEU A 161 -6.03 3.74 6.21
N LEU A 162 -6.39 2.45 6.17
CA LEU A 162 -7.61 1.94 6.75
C LEU A 162 -7.65 2.21 8.26
N ALA A 163 -6.56 1.87 8.96
CA ALA A 163 -6.44 2.06 10.40
C ALA A 163 -6.56 3.53 10.82
N PHE A 164 -6.04 4.45 9.99
CA PHE A 164 -6.18 5.89 10.21
C PHE A 164 -7.62 6.37 9.98
N LEU A 165 -8.21 6.04 8.83
CA LEU A 165 -9.57 6.47 8.48
C LEU A 165 -10.65 5.89 9.42
N THR A 166 -10.38 4.73 10.02
CA THR A 166 -11.29 4.09 10.98
C THR A 166 -11.12 4.56 12.42
N GLN A 167 -10.23 5.52 12.70
CA GLN A 167 -10.17 6.17 14.02
C GLN A 167 -11.42 7.00 14.29
N GLU A 168 -11.91 7.70 13.26
CA GLU A 168 -13.11 8.53 13.32
C GLU A 168 -13.97 8.30 12.07
N PRO A 169 -14.76 7.21 12.02
CA PRO A 169 -15.65 6.95 10.89
C PRO A 169 -16.62 8.11 10.67
N GLY A 170 -16.83 8.52 9.43
CA GLY A 170 -17.68 9.66 9.08
C GLY A 170 -16.96 11.02 9.10
N ALA A 171 -15.81 11.14 9.76
CA ALA A 171 -15.05 12.38 9.74
C ALA A 171 -14.38 12.61 8.38
N LEU A 172 -14.33 13.88 7.96
CA LEU A 172 -13.61 14.30 6.77
C LEU A 172 -12.14 14.57 7.13
N MET A 173 -11.24 13.75 6.61
CA MET A 173 -9.80 13.88 6.78
C MET A 173 -9.20 14.57 5.57
N SER A 174 -8.40 15.63 5.78
CA SER A 174 -7.73 16.30 4.66
C SER A 174 -6.64 15.40 4.06
N ARG A 175 -6.31 15.66 2.77
CA ARG A 175 -5.20 14.92 2.12
C ARG A 175 -3.89 15.09 2.89
N GLU A 176 -3.62 16.27 3.41
CA GLU A 176 -2.42 16.57 4.20
C GLU A 176 -2.39 15.76 5.50
N GLN A 177 -3.48 15.75 6.26
CA GLN A 177 -3.59 14.94 7.48
C GLN A 177 -3.36 13.46 7.21
N ILE A 178 -3.98 12.93 6.13
CA ILE A 178 -3.80 11.53 5.76
C ILE A 178 -2.34 11.26 5.35
N MET A 179 -1.75 12.13 4.54
CA MET A 179 -0.36 11.99 4.08
C MET A 179 0.62 12.04 5.24
N GLU A 180 0.44 12.99 6.16
CA GLU A 180 1.26 13.11 7.36
C GLU A 180 1.13 11.87 8.27
N ALA A 181 -0.07 11.40 8.50
CA ALA A 181 -0.34 10.26 9.37
C ALA A 181 0.13 8.93 8.77
N VAL A 182 -0.07 8.73 7.46
CA VAL A 182 0.15 7.46 6.78
C VAL A 182 1.49 7.42 6.04
N TRP A 183 2.02 8.52 5.53
CA TRP A 183 3.31 8.54 4.83
C TRP A 183 4.44 9.28 5.55
N ASP A 184 4.23 10.35 6.19
CA ASP A 184 5.13 11.17 7.04
C ASP A 184 4.94 12.68 6.75
N ALA A 185 5.20 13.54 7.76
CA ALA A 185 5.18 14.99 7.63
C ALA A 185 6.21 15.52 6.60
N ASN A 186 7.28 14.76 6.34
CA ASN A 186 8.31 15.08 5.35
C ASN A 186 8.13 14.32 4.04
N TRP A 187 6.91 13.96 3.67
CA TRP A 187 6.62 13.31 2.40
C TRP A 187 6.82 14.28 1.23
N PHE A 188 7.81 14.01 0.40
CA PHE A 188 8.13 14.79 -0.81
C PHE A 188 7.56 14.18 -2.10
N GLY A 189 6.80 13.11 -2.00
CA GLY A 189 6.19 12.42 -3.13
C GLY A 189 4.85 13.02 -3.57
N PRO A 190 4.35 12.65 -4.75
CA PRO A 190 3.05 13.13 -5.24
C PRO A 190 1.91 12.64 -4.34
N THR A 191 0.93 13.51 -4.12
CA THR A 191 -0.30 13.19 -3.36
C THR A 191 -1.18 12.12 -4.05
N LYS A 192 -0.91 11.79 -5.32
CA LYS A 192 -1.61 10.75 -6.07
C LYS A 192 -1.38 9.34 -5.54
N THR A 193 -0.29 9.10 -4.82
CA THR A 193 -0.06 7.85 -4.09
C THR A 193 -1.24 7.50 -3.17
N LEU A 194 -1.83 8.50 -2.52
CA LEU A 194 -3.02 8.33 -1.69
C LEU A 194 -4.23 7.82 -2.48
N ASP A 195 -4.46 8.37 -3.69
CA ASP A 195 -5.61 7.98 -4.52
C ASP A 195 -5.54 6.50 -4.92
N VAL A 196 -4.34 5.98 -5.18
CA VAL A 196 -4.11 4.57 -5.53
C VAL A 196 -4.47 3.65 -4.37
N HIS A 197 -3.99 3.95 -3.16
CA HIS A 197 -4.29 3.13 -1.98
C HIS A 197 -5.78 3.24 -1.57
N VAL A 198 -6.40 4.40 -1.78
CA VAL A 198 -7.86 4.56 -1.62
C VAL A 198 -8.62 3.68 -2.61
N ALA A 199 -8.19 3.64 -3.88
CA ALA A 199 -8.81 2.78 -4.90
C ALA A 199 -8.65 1.29 -4.55
N ALA A 200 -7.48 0.88 -4.08
CA ALA A 200 -7.22 -0.49 -3.63
C ALA A 200 -8.11 -0.90 -2.44
N LEU A 201 -8.24 -0.03 -1.43
CA LEU A 201 -9.14 -0.28 -0.28
C LEU A 201 -10.60 -0.38 -0.71
N ARG A 202 -11.07 0.51 -1.59
CA ARG A 202 -12.44 0.45 -2.14
C ARG A 202 -12.72 -0.89 -2.80
N ARG A 203 -11.76 -1.41 -3.57
CA ARG A 203 -11.89 -2.70 -4.25
C ARG A 203 -11.89 -3.88 -3.27
N LYS A 204 -10.94 -3.88 -2.31
CA LYS A 204 -10.75 -4.99 -1.37
C LYS A 204 -11.84 -5.07 -0.30
N LEU A 205 -12.40 -3.94 0.10
CA LEU A 205 -13.41 -3.83 1.17
C LEU A 205 -14.79 -3.41 0.64
N ALA A 206 -15.06 -3.67 -0.63
CA ALA A 206 -16.32 -3.33 -1.26
C ALA A 206 -17.52 -3.90 -0.50
N GLY A 207 -18.54 -3.06 -0.32
CA GLY A 207 -19.77 -3.44 0.40
C GLY A 207 -19.70 -3.36 1.93
N ALA A 208 -18.52 -3.32 2.55
CA ALA A 208 -18.38 -3.11 4.00
C ALA A 208 -18.16 -1.64 4.35
N ILE A 209 -17.39 -0.94 3.54
CA ILE A 209 -17.13 0.50 3.70
C ILE A 209 -17.28 1.23 2.38
N THR A 210 -17.54 2.52 2.49
CA THR A 210 -17.47 3.47 1.39
C THR A 210 -16.45 4.55 1.74
N ILE A 211 -15.45 4.79 0.88
CA ILE A 211 -14.52 5.90 1.05
C ILE A 211 -14.92 6.99 0.04
N GLU A 212 -15.52 8.07 0.51
CA GLU A 212 -15.92 9.19 -0.32
C GLU A 212 -14.76 10.15 -0.53
N ALA A 213 -14.61 10.66 -1.76
CA ALA A 213 -13.69 11.75 -2.05
C ALA A 213 -14.44 13.08 -2.02
N VAL A 214 -14.03 14.00 -1.16
CA VAL A 214 -14.51 15.39 -1.16
C VAL A 214 -13.51 16.22 -1.96
N ARG A 215 -13.95 16.65 -3.15
CA ARG A 215 -13.08 17.32 -4.11
C ARG A 215 -12.36 18.52 -3.50
N GLY A 216 -11.05 18.58 -3.66
CA GLY A 216 -10.20 19.65 -3.16
C GLY A 216 -9.95 19.64 -1.65
N VAL A 217 -10.54 18.69 -0.89
CA VAL A 217 -10.39 18.61 0.57
C VAL A 217 -9.70 17.30 1.00
N GLY A 218 -10.34 16.16 0.79
CA GLY A 218 -9.80 14.90 1.28
C GLY A 218 -10.74 13.72 1.12
N PHE A 219 -10.73 12.83 2.12
CA PHE A 219 -11.51 11.60 2.10
C PHE A 219 -12.29 11.42 3.41
N ARG A 220 -13.42 10.71 3.30
CA ARG A 220 -14.26 10.29 4.41
C ARG A 220 -14.56 8.82 4.28
N LEU A 221 -14.36 8.06 5.36
CA LEU A 221 -14.76 6.66 5.42
C LEU A 221 -16.13 6.54 6.08
N ILE A 222 -17.04 5.87 5.40
CA ILE A 222 -18.38 5.55 5.88
C ILE A 222 -18.47 4.05 6.04
N VAL A 223 -18.96 3.60 7.20
CA VAL A 223 -19.23 2.19 7.46
C VAL A 223 -20.63 1.85 6.93
N ASN A 224 -20.74 0.82 6.12
CA ASN A 224 -22.02 0.40 5.57
C ASN A 224 -22.75 -0.49 6.57
N GLU A 225 -23.91 -0.06 7.03
CA GLU A 225 -24.72 -0.77 8.05
C GLU A 225 -25.58 -1.89 7.47
N SER A 226 -25.75 -1.95 6.14
CA SER A 226 -26.62 -2.94 5.48
C SER A 226 -25.83 -4.01 4.74
N ALA A 227 -26.15 -5.27 5.00
CA ALA A 227 -25.64 -6.42 4.26
C ALA A 227 -26.42 -6.69 2.95
N ALA A 228 -27.35 -5.84 2.57
CA ALA A 228 -28.24 -6.06 1.42
C ALA A 228 -28.56 -4.74 0.72
N ASP A 229 -27.89 -4.45 -0.40
CA ASP A 229 -28.54 -3.84 -1.57
C ASP A 229 -27.59 -3.72 -2.79
N SER A 230 -27.17 -4.85 -3.32
CA SER A 230 -26.45 -4.88 -4.59
C SER A 230 -27.04 -5.86 -5.62
N ARG A 231 -28.26 -6.38 -5.40
CA ARG A 231 -28.87 -7.37 -6.32
C ARG A 231 -30.15 -6.96 -7.01
N ASP A 232 -30.65 -5.73 -6.83
CA ASP A 232 -31.97 -5.37 -7.38
C ASP A 232 -32.00 -4.04 -8.16
N GLN A 233 -31.08 -3.86 -9.09
CA GLN A 233 -31.23 -2.85 -10.15
C GLN A 233 -30.93 -3.40 -11.55
N GLY A 234 -31.41 -4.60 -11.83
CA GLY A 234 -31.17 -5.25 -13.13
C GLY A 234 -32.31 -6.09 -13.68
N ALA A 235 -33.56 -5.91 -13.23
CA ALA A 235 -34.67 -6.62 -13.86
C ALA A 235 -35.97 -5.84 -13.74
N GLY A 236 -36.31 -5.04 -14.72
CA GLY A 236 -37.63 -4.43 -14.71
C GLY A 236 -37.86 -3.36 -15.74
N SER A 237 -37.67 -3.66 -17.04
CA SER A 237 -38.37 -2.93 -18.11
C SER A 237 -38.39 -3.72 -19.43
N GLU A 238 -39.15 -4.80 -19.42
CA GLU A 238 -39.69 -5.35 -20.69
C GLU A 238 -41.10 -5.83 -20.43
N GLY A 239 -42.03 -5.25 -21.16
CA GLY A 239 -43.28 -5.93 -21.48
C GLY A 239 -44.57 -5.33 -21.02
N ALA A 240 -45.09 -4.36 -21.76
CA ALA A 240 -46.52 -4.25 -22.06
C ALA A 240 -46.60 -3.33 -23.29
N GLY A 241 -46.68 -3.78 -24.45
CA GLY A 241 -47.58 -4.77 -25.04
C GLY A 241 -48.80 -4.09 -25.60
N SER A 242 -48.73 -3.79 -26.81
CA SER A 242 -49.75 -3.63 -27.84
C SER A 242 -51.01 -4.46 -27.59
N ALA A 243 -52.16 -3.86 -27.68
CA ALA A 243 -53.33 -4.40 -28.33
C ALA A 243 -54.40 -3.30 -28.51
N SER A 244 -54.62 -2.86 -29.67
CA SER A 244 -55.79 -2.70 -30.50
C SER A 244 -55.57 -1.68 -31.58
#